data_9d0ae0f49f4edce43c5ec8579454c6d3
#
_entry.id   9d0ae0f49f4edce43c5ec8579454c6d3
#
_cell.length_a   1.000
_cell.length_b   1.000
_cell.length_c   1.000
_cell.angle_alpha   90.00
_cell.angle_beta   90.00
_cell.angle_gamma   90.00
#
_symmetry.space_group_name_H-M   'P 1'
#
loop_
_entity.id
_entity.type
_entity.pdbx_description
1 polymer ?
#
loop_
_entity_poly.entity_id
_entity_poly.type
_entity_poly.pdbx_seq_one_letter_code
_entity_poly.pdbx_strand_id
1 'polypeptide(L)'
;MKKTALAWQLALAFVLSFLFLAGLIGLLENVHIVTSNGMYKAIQAEPWIADHRHARLDPSNYLYFPLYGLLARLLDAAGILKGLAWKQFAYLNAFWAALAITFVYGFALRLAGNLLVALLTALFHLGCGTFLLLGVINEDIMPGYTLVLGAMLLAGLWFDEPNYRRVAIVAVLFTFGWLIEWRLMFPTAPALALAIAKGQLRYRLTMIAVLVTYVIAVSGIVELSWEGHNGAVGLHDILWTGKGVFKAGEHDVTGWAGLSWDKVWMMLAGVGNYFLLIGGFVDPLSARRAAVGLSISVLLQLVVLVATAVLLWPRRHEPRIRCLAVVFLGTLGAGQVLNIYSQPQDPQMQVNVMAWLTVAWALLLAAVSLRGARLAVFAVLSVAPLAWNVSALAHYRGGDTASLAAIDRLEKRFPPAETVFLYWGFEPILVWQFSQWSHSWDMFFDQTIPAAPSANPKFKWLAVSTGAVRNPKWTPEQHAARLKYDIDRVLNRGYRVVVDDLWGWSVDELAGHLAGLVAANKAPAIWSMLHDNYEAVPVYTDPILGPFCELRRRTH
;
A
#
# COMPACT_ATOMS: atom_id res chain seq x y z
N MET A 1 26.00 28.15 -3.22
CA MET A 1 26.38 27.24 -2.12
C MET A 1 27.55 26.38 -2.53
N LYS A 2 28.54 26.17 -1.65
CA LYS A 2 29.64 25.21 -1.91
C LYS A 2 29.05 23.78 -2.01
N LYS A 3 29.49 22.96 -2.97
CA LYS A 3 28.97 21.61 -3.21
C LYS A 3 28.98 20.72 -1.94
N THR A 4 30.00 20.86 -1.11
CA THR A 4 30.13 20.17 0.18
C THR A 4 29.04 20.53 1.17
N ALA A 5 28.65 21.82 1.28
CA ALA A 5 27.57 22.25 2.17
C ALA A 5 26.21 21.70 1.75
N LEU A 6 25.94 21.60 0.45
CA LEU A 6 24.71 20.98 -0.05
C LEU A 6 24.69 19.48 0.29
N ALA A 7 25.78 18.77 0.08
CA ALA A 7 25.85 17.33 0.38
C ALA A 7 25.56 17.05 1.88
N TRP A 8 26.14 17.85 2.77
CA TRP A 8 25.88 17.73 4.21
C TRP A 8 24.42 18.01 4.59
N GLN A 9 23.80 19.02 3.96
CA GLN A 9 22.40 19.32 4.21
C GLN A 9 21.46 18.20 3.75
N LEU A 10 21.74 17.61 2.58
CA LEU A 10 20.99 16.46 2.09
C LEU A 10 21.18 15.23 2.99
N ALA A 11 22.42 14.95 3.41
CA ALA A 11 22.70 13.87 4.35
C ALA A 11 21.99 14.06 5.69
N LEU A 12 22.00 15.28 6.22
CA LEU A 12 21.30 15.60 7.47
C LEU A 12 19.77 15.44 7.33
N ALA A 13 19.19 15.93 6.23
CA ALA A 13 17.76 15.75 5.95
C ALA A 13 17.39 14.27 5.89
N PHE A 14 18.21 13.44 5.24
CA PHE A 14 18.02 11.99 5.20
C PHE A 14 18.08 11.38 6.59
N VAL A 15 19.17 11.62 7.33
CA VAL A 15 19.38 11.00 8.64
C VAL A 15 18.27 11.38 9.63
N LEU A 16 17.91 12.66 9.71
CA LEU A 16 16.84 13.11 10.62
C LEU A 16 15.49 12.50 10.24
N SER A 17 15.14 12.47 8.96
CA SER A 17 13.89 11.84 8.52
C SER A 17 13.87 10.34 8.77
N PHE A 18 14.98 9.65 8.52
CA PHE A 18 15.09 8.23 8.79
C PHE A 18 14.97 7.92 10.29
N LEU A 19 15.69 8.63 11.13
CA LEU A 19 15.62 8.45 12.60
C LEU A 19 14.22 8.73 13.14
N PHE A 20 13.53 9.75 12.61
CA PHE A 20 12.15 10.04 12.98
C PHE A 20 11.21 8.89 12.62
N LEU A 21 11.24 8.42 11.36
CA LEU A 21 10.39 7.33 10.89
C LEU A 21 10.71 6.00 11.59
N ALA A 22 11.99 5.67 11.74
CA ALA A 22 12.44 4.49 12.47
C ALA A 22 12.03 4.55 13.95
N GLY A 23 12.08 5.72 14.57
CA GLY A 23 11.58 5.96 15.91
C GLY A 23 10.07 5.73 16.02
N LEU A 24 9.28 6.18 15.04
CA LEU A 24 7.84 5.88 15.00
C LEU A 24 7.55 4.38 14.86
N ILE A 25 8.29 3.65 14.03
CA ILE A 25 8.15 2.19 13.91
C ILE A 25 8.40 1.53 15.27
N GLY A 26 9.49 1.90 15.96
CA GLY A 26 9.83 1.31 17.23
C GLY A 26 8.88 1.69 18.38
N LEU A 27 8.33 2.91 18.36
CA LEU A 27 7.43 3.40 19.41
C LEU A 27 5.98 2.97 19.23
N LEU A 28 5.52 2.94 17.99
CA LEU A 28 4.11 2.73 17.70
C LEU A 28 3.81 1.28 17.33
N GLU A 29 4.81 0.53 16.83
CA GLU A 29 4.64 -0.85 16.37
C GLU A 29 3.33 -1.03 15.57
N ASN A 30 3.01 -0.06 14.72
CA ASN A 30 1.82 -0.15 13.88
C ASN A 30 1.92 -1.39 13.02
N VAL A 31 1.03 -2.30 13.27
CA VAL A 31 0.81 -3.47 12.45
C VAL A 31 -0.35 -3.12 11.54
N HIS A 32 -0.08 -2.63 10.37
CA HIS A 32 -0.85 -2.83 9.19
C HIS A 32 -2.39 -2.97 9.27
N ILE A 33 -3.05 -2.28 10.21
CA ILE A 33 -4.51 -2.22 10.26
C ILE A 33 -5.12 -1.60 9.00
N VAL A 34 -4.34 -0.82 8.25
CA VAL A 34 -4.87 -0.03 7.15
C VAL A 34 -4.84 -0.77 5.81
N THR A 35 -3.91 -1.71 5.65
CA THR A 35 -3.77 -2.44 4.38
C THR A 35 -3.29 -3.88 4.60
N SER A 36 -3.84 -4.80 3.86
CA SER A 36 -3.47 -6.21 3.93
C SER A 36 -2.34 -6.60 2.99
N ASN A 37 -2.04 -5.75 2.01
CA ASN A 37 -1.04 -6.08 0.98
C ASN A 37 0.37 -6.24 1.56
N GLY A 38 0.78 -5.36 2.45
CA GLY A 38 2.09 -5.43 3.06
C GLY A 38 2.29 -6.70 3.87
N MET A 39 1.27 -7.16 4.61
CA MET A 39 1.36 -8.42 5.36
C MET A 39 1.41 -9.63 4.43
N TYR A 40 0.58 -9.66 3.41
CA TYR A 40 0.66 -10.68 2.38
C TYR A 40 2.06 -10.80 1.79
N LYS A 41 2.70 -9.67 1.48
CA LYS A 41 4.06 -9.65 0.93
C LYS A 41 5.12 -10.05 1.96
N ALA A 42 4.98 -9.65 3.21
CA ALA A 42 5.87 -10.09 4.27
C ALA A 42 5.79 -11.61 4.48
N ILE A 43 4.59 -12.17 4.51
CA ILE A 43 4.38 -13.62 4.61
C ILE A 43 5.05 -14.37 3.46
N GLN A 44 4.91 -13.88 2.23
CA GLN A 44 5.53 -14.50 1.07
C GLN A 44 7.06 -14.39 1.08
N ALA A 45 7.60 -13.33 1.66
CA ALA A 45 9.03 -13.11 1.74
C ALA A 45 9.72 -13.93 2.85
N GLU A 46 9.03 -14.22 3.95
CA GLU A 46 9.62 -14.92 5.10
C GLU A 46 10.30 -16.26 4.76
N PRO A 47 9.67 -17.19 4.00
CA PRO A 47 10.32 -18.44 3.63
C PRO A 47 11.60 -18.22 2.82
N TRP A 48 11.64 -17.19 2.00
CA TRP A 48 12.83 -16.85 1.23
C TRP A 48 13.95 -16.24 2.08
N ILE A 49 13.59 -15.41 3.07
CA ILE A 49 14.54 -14.80 3.99
C ILE A 49 15.10 -15.85 4.96
N ALA A 50 14.23 -16.68 5.57
CA ALA A 50 14.61 -17.63 6.61
C ALA A 50 15.23 -18.93 6.05
N ASP A 51 14.60 -19.53 5.06
CA ASP A 51 14.93 -20.89 4.58
C ASP A 51 15.58 -20.88 3.20
N HIS A 52 15.85 -19.73 2.64
CA HIS A 52 16.35 -19.56 1.25
C HIS A 52 15.42 -20.20 0.19
N ARG A 53 14.17 -20.43 0.52
CA ARG A 53 13.18 -20.87 -0.46
C ARG A 53 12.76 -19.72 -1.36
N HIS A 54 12.36 -20.03 -2.58
CA HIS A 54 11.97 -19.02 -3.54
C HIS A 54 10.63 -18.40 -3.17
N ALA A 55 10.58 -17.06 -3.07
CA ALA A 55 9.32 -16.33 -3.00
C ALA A 55 8.66 -16.32 -4.38
N ARG A 56 7.33 -16.34 -4.40
CA ARG A 56 6.57 -16.17 -5.64
C ARG A 56 6.75 -14.74 -6.15
N LEU A 57 7.10 -14.58 -7.42
CA LEU A 57 7.11 -13.27 -8.06
C LEU A 57 5.67 -12.78 -8.29
N ASP A 58 5.44 -11.52 -7.96
CA ASP A 58 4.16 -10.86 -8.21
C ASP A 58 4.28 -10.02 -9.51
N PRO A 59 3.45 -10.28 -10.55
CA PRO A 59 3.49 -9.51 -11.78
C PRO A 59 3.20 -8.02 -11.58
N SER A 60 2.46 -7.64 -10.56
CA SER A 60 2.15 -6.24 -10.24
C SER A 60 3.30 -5.51 -9.56
N ASN A 61 4.18 -6.25 -8.87
CA ASN A 61 5.28 -5.72 -8.08
C ASN A 61 6.59 -6.47 -8.37
N TYR A 62 6.94 -6.57 -9.62
CA TYR A 62 7.96 -7.47 -10.16
C TYR A 62 9.31 -7.41 -9.43
N LEU A 63 9.81 -6.21 -9.13
CA LEU A 63 11.08 -6.02 -8.42
C LEU A 63 10.95 -5.91 -6.91
N TYR A 64 9.73 -5.80 -6.37
CA TYR A 64 9.57 -5.60 -4.94
C TYR A 64 10.18 -6.75 -4.12
N PHE A 65 9.75 -7.97 -4.37
CA PHE A 65 10.25 -9.14 -3.63
C PHE A 65 11.75 -9.38 -3.83
N PRO A 66 12.30 -9.38 -5.06
CA PRO A 66 13.74 -9.50 -5.26
C PRO A 66 14.53 -8.43 -4.51
N LEU A 67 14.09 -7.18 -4.58
CA LEU A 67 14.77 -6.07 -3.92
C LEU A 67 14.70 -6.18 -2.39
N TYR A 68 13.49 -6.30 -1.85
CA TYR A 68 13.28 -6.29 -0.40
C TYR A 68 13.80 -7.55 0.26
N GLY A 69 13.58 -8.70 -0.36
CA GLY A 69 14.12 -9.93 0.17
C GLY A 69 15.65 -9.96 0.17
N LEU A 70 16.31 -9.47 -0.90
CA LEU A 70 17.77 -9.34 -0.93
C LEU A 70 18.27 -8.38 0.16
N LEU A 71 17.66 -7.20 0.28
CA LEU A 71 18.03 -6.21 1.30
C LEU A 71 17.80 -6.75 2.71
N ALA A 72 16.68 -7.41 2.98
CA ALA A 72 16.39 -8.02 4.27
C ALA A 72 17.42 -9.11 4.63
N ARG A 73 17.78 -9.98 3.68
CA ARG A 73 18.84 -10.99 3.88
C ARG A 73 20.19 -10.37 4.17
N LEU A 74 20.56 -9.32 3.45
CA LEU A 74 21.84 -8.63 3.69
C LEU A 74 21.87 -7.96 5.07
N LEU A 75 20.77 -7.35 5.50
CA LEU A 75 20.65 -6.72 6.81
C LEU A 75 20.63 -7.76 7.94
N ASP A 76 19.98 -8.89 7.75
CA ASP A 76 19.97 -10.01 8.70
C ASP A 76 21.36 -10.63 8.83
N ALA A 77 22.02 -10.93 7.71
CA ALA A 77 23.39 -11.46 7.67
C ALA A 77 24.41 -10.52 8.31
N ALA A 78 24.23 -9.20 8.15
CA ALA A 78 25.04 -8.19 8.81
C ALA A 78 24.72 -8.00 10.31
N GLY A 79 23.69 -8.65 10.82
CA GLY A 79 23.23 -8.50 12.21
C GLY A 79 22.60 -7.14 12.53
N ILE A 80 22.29 -6.33 11.50
CA ILE A 80 21.77 -4.97 11.66
C ILE A 80 20.28 -5.00 11.97
N LEU A 81 19.52 -5.86 11.29
CA LEU A 81 18.08 -5.94 11.42
C LEU A 81 17.63 -7.40 11.38
N LYS A 82 17.26 -7.92 12.54
CA LYS A 82 16.79 -9.29 12.72
C LYS A 82 15.30 -9.31 13.06
N GLY A 83 14.64 -10.40 12.77
CA GLY A 83 13.25 -10.64 13.15
C GLY A 83 12.32 -10.85 11.97
N LEU A 84 11.04 -10.59 12.19
CA LEU A 84 9.99 -10.86 11.22
C LEU A 84 10.09 -9.95 9.99
N ALA A 85 9.80 -10.49 8.83
CA ALA A 85 9.93 -9.79 7.53
C ALA A 85 9.13 -8.48 7.51
N TRP A 86 7.94 -8.44 8.09
CA TRP A 86 7.14 -7.22 8.12
C TRP A 86 7.86 -6.05 8.80
N LYS A 87 8.56 -6.30 9.90
CA LYS A 87 9.33 -5.28 10.63
C LYS A 87 10.55 -4.83 9.84
N GLN A 88 11.26 -5.77 9.22
CA GLN A 88 12.37 -5.46 8.32
C GLN A 88 11.90 -4.58 7.15
N PHE A 89 10.79 -4.91 6.53
CA PHE A 89 10.22 -4.16 5.41
C PHE A 89 9.73 -2.76 5.83
N ALA A 90 9.17 -2.61 7.02
CA ALA A 90 8.82 -1.29 7.55
C ALA A 90 10.07 -0.38 7.68
N TYR A 91 11.19 -0.89 8.20
CA TYR A 91 12.44 -0.11 8.27
C TYR A 91 13.02 0.19 6.88
N LEU A 92 12.89 -0.72 5.91
CA LEU A 92 13.26 -0.44 4.52
C LEU A 92 12.36 0.64 3.91
N ASN A 93 11.06 0.64 4.22
CA ASN A 93 10.16 1.73 3.81
C ASN A 93 10.54 3.07 4.45
N ALA A 94 10.94 3.08 5.72
CA ALA A 94 11.45 4.29 6.36
C ALA A 94 12.71 4.84 5.66
N PHE A 95 13.60 3.97 5.19
CA PHE A 95 14.76 4.37 4.39
C PHE A 95 14.33 5.04 3.08
N TRP A 96 13.41 4.43 2.32
CA TRP A 96 12.91 5.00 1.07
C TRP A 96 12.14 6.30 1.30
N ALA A 97 11.31 6.38 2.34
CA ALA A 97 10.60 7.61 2.69
C ALA A 97 11.57 8.74 3.07
N ALA A 98 12.63 8.45 3.82
CA ALA A 98 13.67 9.44 4.13
C ALA A 98 14.40 9.92 2.88
N LEU A 99 14.64 9.04 1.91
CA LEU A 99 15.21 9.41 0.61
C LEU A 99 14.24 10.30 -0.20
N ALA A 100 12.93 10.01 -0.18
CA ALA A 100 11.92 10.87 -0.80
C ALA A 100 11.90 12.28 -0.19
N ILE A 101 11.94 12.38 1.15
CA ILE A 101 12.06 13.68 1.84
C ILE A 101 13.32 14.42 1.42
N THR A 102 14.43 13.70 1.27
CA THR A 102 15.71 14.28 0.81
C THR A 102 15.59 14.84 -0.61
N PHE A 103 14.90 14.14 -1.51
CA PHE A 103 14.63 14.63 -2.86
C PHE A 103 13.75 15.90 -2.84
N VAL A 104 12.68 15.90 -2.03
CA VAL A 104 11.79 17.06 -1.86
C VAL A 104 12.55 18.26 -1.29
N TYR A 105 13.34 18.04 -0.24
CA TYR A 105 14.17 19.09 0.35
C TYR A 105 15.16 19.66 -0.66
N GLY A 106 15.88 18.82 -1.38
CA GLY A 106 16.84 19.21 -2.41
C GLY A 106 16.19 19.97 -3.56
N PHE A 107 15.02 19.53 -4.00
CA PHE A 107 14.23 20.19 -5.03
C PHE A 107 13.81 21.60 -4.58
N ALA A 108 13.18 21.72 -3.41
CA ALA A 108 12.70 23.01 -2.89
C ALA A 108 13.86 23.98 -2.63
N LEU A 109 14.98 23.48 -2.11
CA LEU A 109 16.20 24.27 -1.92
C LEU A 109 16.75 24.79 -3.26
N ARG A 110 16.77 23.96 -4.28
CA ARG A 110 17.23 24.37 -5.62
C ARG A 110 16.26 25.30 -6.32
N LEU A 111 14.97 25.10 -6.10
CA LEU A 111 13.91 25.95 -6.67
C LEU A 111 13.93 27.37 -6.10
N ALA A 112 14.01 27.50 -4.77
CA ALA A 112 13.86 28.77 -4.05
C ALA A 112 15.18 29.41 -3.61
N GLY A 113 16.28 28.65 -3.56
CA GLY A 113 17.55 29.11 -2.98
C GLY A 113 17.46 29.42 -1.47
N ASN A 114 16.41 28.97 -0.79
CA ASN A 114 16.07 29.33 0.58
C ASN A 114 15.90 28.07 1.44
N LEU A 115 16.69 27.98 2.52
CA LEU A 115 16.70 26.86 3.45
C LEU A 115 15.35 26.67 4.15
N LEU A 116 14.70 27.77 4.52
CA LEU A 116 13.42 27.73 5.23
C LEU A 116 12.30 27.16 4.32
N VAL A 117 12.27 27.57 3.04
CA VAL A 117 11.36 27.00 2.05
C VAL A 117 11.58 25.49 1.91
N ALA A 118 12.84 25.07 1.81
CA ALA A 118 13.19 23.66 1.70
C ALA A 118 12.72 22.86 2.92
N LEU A 119 12.97 23.38 4.13
CA LEU A 119 12.55 22.74 5.38
C LEU A 119 11.03 22.63 5.51
N LEU A 120 10.31 23.73 5.29
CA LEU A 120 8.84 23.74 5.37
C LEU A 120 8.20 22.83 4.31
N THR A 121 8.77 22.75 3.11
CA THR A 121 8.30 21.83 2.07
C THR A 121 8.53 20.37 2.46
N ALA A 122 9.69 20.05 3.00
CA ALA A 122 10.02 18.71 3.47
C ALA A 122 9.09 18.28 4.64
N LEU A 123 8.84 19.18 5.60
CA LEU A 123 7.92 18.93 6.72
C LEU A 123 6.48 18.75 6.25
N PHE A 124 6.03 19.55 5.28
CA PHE A 124 4.71 19.41 4.69
C PHE A 124 4.53 18.05 4.00
N HIS A 125 5.53 17.62 3.23
CA HIS A 125 5.50 16.31 2.58
C HIS A 125 5.53 15.16 3.59
N LEU A 126 6.42 15.23 4.59
CA LEU A 126 6.46 14.27 5.69
C LEU A 126 5.14 14.21 6.47
N GLY A 127 4.47 15.36 6.57
CA GLY A 127 3.17 15.49 7.22
C GLY A 127 1.99 14.95 6.41
N CYS A 128 2.14 14.58 5.13
CA CYS A 128 1.07 13.93 4.39
C CYS A 128 0.75 12.56 5.00
N GLY A 129 -0.53 12.32 5.33
CA GLY A 129 -0.95 11.15 6.12
C GLY A 129 -0.57 9.82 5.49
N THR A 130 -0.93 9.62 4.22
CA THR A 130 -0.60 8.38 3.52
C THR A 130 0.90 8.22 3.32
N PHE A 131 1.64 9.30 3.04
CA PHE A 131 3.09 9.21 2.95
C PHE A 131 3.73 8.77 4.28
N LEU A 132 3.31 9.40 5.39
CA LEU A 132 3.78 9.05 6.72
C LEU A 132 3.45 7.59 7.06
N LEU A 133 2.21 7.17 6.79
CA LEU A 133 1.75 5.80 7.02
C LEU A 133 2.61 4.80 6.24
N LEU A 134 2.73 4.97 4.92
CA LEU A 134 3.51 4.08 4.05
C LEU A 134 5.00 4.06 4.40
N GLY A 135 5.52 5.13 5.02
CA GLY A 135 6.89 5.21 5.50
C GLY A 135 7.15 4.48 6.82
N VAL A 136 6.10 4.05 7.54
CA VAL A 136 6.24 3.37 8.85
C VAL A 136 5.64 1.96 8.87
N ILE A 137 5.01 1.52 7.79
CA ILE A 137 4.48 0.16 7.63
C ILE A 137 5.17 -0.58 6.48
N ASN A 138 4.94 -1.87 6.38
CA ASN A 138 5.53 -2.75 5.37
C ASN A 138 4.75 -2.80 4.05
N GLU A 139 4.44 -1.66 3.44
CA GLU A 139 3.72 -1.59 2.18
C GLU A 139 4.67 -1.49 0.97
N ASP A 140 4.24 -1.98 -0.20
CA ASP A 140 5.08 -2.13 -1.40
C ASP A 140 5.28 -0.86 -2.23
N ILE A 141 4.51 0.18 -1.96
CA ILE A 141 4.46 1.39 -2.79
C ILE A 141 5.67 2.31 -2.58
N MET A 142 6.17 2.39 -1.34
CA MET A 142 7.14 3.42 -0.95
C MET A 142 8.42 3.45 -1.78
N PRO A 143 9.09 2.32 -2.08
CA PRO A 143 10.32 2.36 -2.88
C PRO A 143 10.08 2.83 -4.31
N GLY A 144 9.01 2.31 -4.95
CA GLY A 144 8.62 2.73 -6.30
C GLY A 144 8.27 4.22 -6.34
N TYR A 145 7.44 4.67 -5.40
CA TYR A 145 7.07 6.08 -5.26
C TYR A 145 8.31 6.98 -5.13
N THR A 146 9.25 6.64 -4.27
CA THR A 146 10.47 7.44 -4.05
C THR A 146 11.26 7.63 -5.33
N LEU A 147 11.41 6.58 -6.13
CA LEU A 147 12.14 6.63 -7.39
C LEU A 147 11.41 7.47 -8.45
N VAL A 148 10.09 7.29 -8.58
CA VAL A 148 9.27 8.08 -9.51
C VAL A 148 9.25 9.55 -9.08
N LEU A 149 9.07 9.84 -7.80
CA LEU A 149 9.15 11.20 -7.27
C LEU A 149 10.51 11.84 -7.60
N GLY A 150 11.61 11.12 -7.37
CA GLY A 150 12.94 11.57 -7.75
C GLY A 150 13.05 11.91 -9.25
N ALA A 151 12.51 11.04 -10.12
CA ALA A 151 12.46 11.28 -11.56
C ALA A 151 11.68 12.54 -11.91
N MET A 152 10.50 12.74 -11.32
CA MET A 152 9.64 13.91 -11.52
C MET A 152 10.33 15.22 -11.10
N LEU A 153 10.92 15.23 -9.92
CA LEU A 153 11.60 16.41 -9.38
C LEU A 153 12.85 16.77 -10.20
N LEU A 154 13.63 15.76 -10.62
CA LEU A 154 14.80 15.97 -11.47
C LEU A 154 14.41 16.45 -12.88
N ALA A 155 13.35 15.90 -13.46
CA ALA A 155 12.83 16.40 -14.74
C ALA A 155 12.47 17.89 -14.65
N GLY A 156 11.80 18.32 -13.57
CA GLY A 156 11.46 19.71 -13.33
C GLY A 156 12.68 20.62 -13.13
N LEU A 157 13.74 20.12 -12.46
CA LEU A 157 14.97 20.90 -12.25
C LEU A 157 15.85 21.01 -13.50
N TRP A 158 15.90 19.95 -14.31
CA TRP A 158 16.79 19.85 -15.47
C TRP A 158 16.15 20.24 -16.79
N PHE A 159 14.93 20.77 -16.74
CA PHE A 159 14.15 21.12 -17.92
C PHE A 159 14.91 22.03 -18.90
N ASP A 160 15.59 23.07 -18.41
CA ASP A 160 16.25 24.06 -19.24
C ASP A 160 17.56 23.56 -19.89
N GLU A 161 18.13 22.48 -19.32
CA GLU A 161 19.42 21.95 -19.72
C GLU A 161 19.37 20.43 -19.96
N PRO A 162 18.52 19.93 -20.88
CA PRO A 162 18.43 18.51 -21.15
C PRO A 162 19.74 18.01 -21.82
N ASN A 163 20.19 16.86 -21.39
CA ASN A 163 21.26 16.13 -22.04
C ASN A 163 21.07 14.62 -21.86
N TYR A 164 21.81 13.79 -22.59
CA TYR A 164 21.64 12.33 -22.57
C TYR A 164 21.74 11.73 -21.17
N ARG A 165 22.71 12.18 -20.36
CA ARG A 165 22.92 11.68 -19.00
C ARG A 165 21.70 11.99 -18.10
N ARG A 166 21.16 13.21 -18.17
CA ARG A 166 19.99 13.62 -17.37
C ARG A 166 18.73 12.86 -17.79
N VAL A 167 18.52 12.74 -19.11
CA VAL A 167 17.40 11.95 -19.65
C VAL A 167 17.52 10.49 -19.22
N ALA A 168 18.70 9.88 -19.33
CA ALA A 168 18.92 8.50 -18.90
C ALA A 168 18.67 8.30 -17.41
N ILE A 169 19.15 9.21 -16.55
CA ILE A 169 18.89 9.13 -15.09
C ILE A 169 17.40 9.17 -14.79
N VAL A 170 16.66 10.12 -15.39
CA VAL A 170 15.20 10.21 -15.20
C VAL A 170 14.51 8.94 -15.68
N ALA A 171 14.88 8.42 -16.86
CA ALA A 171 14.32 7.20 -17.41
C ALA A 171 14.61 5.97 -16.54
N VAL A 172 15.84 5.84 -16.04
CA VAL A 172 16.22 4.74 -15.14
C VAL A 172 15.43 4.78 -13.83
N LEU A 173 15.40 5.92 -13.15
CA LEU A 173 14.65 6.08 -11.90
C LEU A 173 13.16 5.77 -12.11
N PHE A 174 12.59 6.27 -13.19
CA PHE A 174 11.20 6.02 -13.54
C PHE A 174 10.93 4.53 -13.79
N THR A 175 11.78 3.87 -14.61
CA THR A 175 11.61 2.46 -14.96
C THR A 175 11.76 1.56 -13.74
N PHE A 176 12.73 1.85 -12.88
CA PHE A 176 12.91 1.10 -11.64
C PHE A 176 11.70 1.24 -10.72
N GLY A 177 11.20 2.46 -10.55
CA GLY A 177 10.01 2.72 -9.75
C GLY A 177 8.79 1.96 -10.27
N TRP A 178 8.57 1.95 -11.58
CA TRP A 178 7.50 1.21 -12.22
C TRP A 178 7.63 -0.31 -12.05
N LEU A 179 8.81 -0.88 -12.21
CA LEU A 179 9.02 -2.32 -12.03
C LEU A 179 8.84 -2.77 -10.58
N ILE A 180 8.98 -1.86 -9.62
CA ILE A 180 8.65 -2.14 -8.21
C ILE A 180 7.14 -2.07 -7.99
N GLU A 181 6.46 -1.07 -8.57
CA GLU A 181 5.03 -0.84 -8.40
C GLU A 181 4.41 -0.39 -9.74
N TRP A 182 3.71 -1.29 -10.41
CA TRP A 182 3.19 -1.06 -11.76
C TRP A 182 2.25 0.15 -11.88
N ARG A 183 1.51 0.50 -10.82
CA ARG A 183 0.62 1.67 -10.79
C ARG A 183 1.36 2.98 -11.08
N LEU A 184 2.66 3.01 -10.80
CA LEU A 184 3.52 4.16 -11.04
C LEU A 184 4.02 4.27 -12.51
N MET A 185 3.65 3.35 -13.38
CA MET A 185 3.98 3.45 -14.81
C MET A 185 3.19 4.57 -15.52
N PHE A 186 1.99 4.90 -15.01
CA PHE A 186 1.16 5.94 -15.60
C PHE A 186 1.77 7.35 -15.54
N PRO A 187 2.50 7.76 -14.50
CA PRO A 187 3.24 9.01 -14.51
C PRO A 187 4.50 8.98 -15.40
N THR A 188 4.36 8.61 -16.67
CA THR A 188 5.47 8.70 -17.66
C THR A 188 5.85 10.13 -18.03
N ALA A 189 5.01 11.09 -17.63
CA ALA A 189 5.17 12.51 -17.93
C ALA A 189 6.55 13.11 -17.58
N PRO A 190 7.24 12.74 -16.46
CA PRO A 190 8.54 13.31 -16.16
C PRO A 190 9.59 13.08 -17.23
N ALA A 191 9.73 11.83 -17.68
CA ALA A 191 10.69 11.47 -18.72
C ALA A 191 10.28 12.05 -20.09
N LEU A 192 8.97 11.98 -20.40
CA LEU A 192 8.43 12.59 -21.61
C LEU A 192 8.64 14.11 -21.65
N ALA A 193 8.37 14.82 -20.56
CA ALA A 193 8.55 16.27 -20.48
C ALA A 193 10.01 16.64 -20.73
N LEU A 194 10.96 15.95 -20.11
CA LEU A 194 12.38 16.19 -20.33
C LEU A 194 12.83 15.87 -21.76
N ALA A 195 12.29 14.80 -22.36
CA ALA A 195 12.60 14.40 -23.74
C ALA A 195 11.96 15.32 -24.78
N ILE A 196 10.77 15.86 -24.49
CA ILE A 196 10.01 16.71 -25.40
C ILE A 196 10.42 18.18 -25.30
N ALA A 197 10.95 18.62 -24.19
CA ALA A 197 11.17 20.00 -23.79
C ALA A 197 11.79 20.88 -24.87
N LYS A 198 12.68 20.34 -25.69
CA LYS A 198 13.29 21.06 -26.82
C LYS A 198 13.08 20.33 -28.18
N GLY A 199 12.05 19.50 -28.30
CA GLY A 199 11.66 18.90 -29.57
C GLY A 199 12.66 17.90 -30.18
N GLN A 200 13.68 17.46 -29.44
CA GLN A 200 14.76 16.67 -29.99
C GLN A 200 14.42 15.17 -29.99
N LEU A 201 14.20 14.61 -31.17
CA LEU A 201 13.96 13.19 -31.39
C LEU A 201 14.98 12.29 -30.67
N ARG A 202 16.24 12.68 -30.66
CA ARG A 202 17.34 11.94 -30.01
C ARG A 202 17.08 11.67 -28.52
N TYR A 203 16.49 12.60 -27.77
CA TYR A 203 16.18 12.38 -26.37
C TYR A 203 15.01 11.41 -26.17
N ARG A 204 14.01 11.43 -27.04
CA ARG A 204 12.92 10.45 -27.05
C ARG A 204 13.44 9.05 -27.33
N LEU A 205 14.31 8.90 -28.33
CA LEU A 205 14.95 7.62 -28.67
C LEU A 205 15.85 7.13 -27.54
N THR A 206 16.61 8.02 -26.89
CA THR A 206 17.40 7.66 -25.72
C THR A 206 16.53 7.15 -24.57
N MET A 207 15.42 7.82 -24.29
CA MET A 207 14.49 7.38 -23.26
C MET A 207 13.91 6.00 -23.56
N ILE A 208 13.42 5.80 -24.79
CA ILE A 208 12.88 4.49 -25.21
C ILE A 208 13.95 3.40 -25.12
N ALA A 209 15.16 3.67 -25.61
CA ALA A 209 16.25 2.73 -25.55
C ALA A 209 16.62 2.35 -24.10
N VAL A 210 16.70 3.33 -23.20
CA VAL A 210 16.96 3.07 -21.77
C VAL A 210 15.83 2.25 -21.15
N LEU A 211 14.56 2.62 -21.39
CA LEU A 211 13.40 1.88 -20.89
C LEU A 211 13.43 0.42 -21.34
N VAL A 212 13.56 0.18 -22.66
CA VAL A 212 13.55 -1.17 -23.23
C VAL A 212 14.73 -1.99 -22.74
N THR A 213 15.96 -1.44 -22.83
CA THR A 213 17.17 -2.14 -22.38
C THR A 213 17.10 -2.48 -20.91
N TYR A 214 16.61 -1.55 -20.10
CA TYR A 214 16.52 -1.73 -18.66
C TYR A 214 15.47 -2.79 -18.28
N VAL A 215 14.28 -2.76 -18.90
CA VAL A 215 13.25 -3.78 -18.67
C VAL A 215 13.78 -5.17 -19.05
N ILE A 216 14.44 -5.30 -20.21
CA ILE A 216 15.00 -6.58 -20.66
C ILE A 216 16.11 -7.05 -19.70
N ALA A 217 17.06 -6.17 -19.35
CA ALA A 217 18.17 -6.54 -18.47
C ALA A 217 17.70 -6.96 -17.09
N VAL A 218 16.80 -6.20 -16.48
CA VAL A 218 16.27 -6.52 -15.14
C VAL A 218 15.44 -7.79 -15.17
N SER A 219 14.58 -7.96 -16.17
CA SER A 219 13.81 -9.20 -16.34
C SER A 219 14.73 -10.41 -16.48
N GLY A 220 15.77 -10.31 -17.32
CA GLY A 220 16.75 -11.37 -17.49
C GLY A 220 17.53 -11.69 -16.21
N ILE A 221 17.94 -10.66 -15.45
CA ILE A 221 18.63 -10.87 -14.15
C ILE A 221 17.70 -11.58 -13.16
N VAL A 222 16.45 -11.15 -13.06
CA VAL A 222 15.49 -11.77 -12.16
C VAL A 222 15.18 -13.21 -12.57
N GLU A 223 14.97 -13.48 -13.85
CA GLU A 223 14.76 -14.84 -14.35
C GLU A 223 15.95 -15.76 -14.11
N LEU A 224 17.19 -15.28 -14.31
CA LEU A 224 18.39 -16.06 -14.10
C LEU A 224 18.74 -16.26 -12.62
N SER A 225 18.44 -15.29 -11.76
CA SER A 225 18.78 -15.34 -10.33
C SER A 225 17.73 -16.04 -9.48
N TRP A 226 16.55 -16.26 -10.03
CA TRP A 226 15.39 -16.80 -9.32
C TRP A 226 15.12 -18.23 -9.77
N GLU A 227 15.97 -19.17 -9.40
CA GLU A 227 15.81 -20.59 -9.75
C GLU A 227 14.53 -21.19 -9.18
N GLY A 228 13.82 -21.96 -10.00
CA GLY A 228 12.75 -22.84 -9.56
C GLY A 228 11.40 -22.18 -9.32
N HIS A 229 11.14 -21.00 -9.86
CA HIS A 229 9.81 -20.41 -9.76
C HIS A 229 8.80 -21.16 -10.62
N ASN A 230 7.93 -21.88 -9.97
CA ASN A 230 6.76 -22.47 -10.59
C ASN A 230 5.78 -21.36 -11.00
N GLY A 231 5.75 -21.04 -12.27
CA GLY A 231 4.95 -19.96 -12.81
C GLY A 231 5.79 -18.70 -13.04
N ALA A 232 6.86 -18.84 -13.83
CA ALA A 232 7.73 -17.75 -14.24
C ALA A 232 6.93 -16.53 -14.71
N VAL A 233 7.15 -15.40 -14.07
CA VAL A 233 6.70 -14.11 -14.56
C VAL A 233 7.71 -13.68 -15.62
N GLY A 234 7.40 -13.99 -16.87
CA GLY A 234 8.23 -13.59 -17.99
C GLY A 234 7.98 -12.14 -18.38
N LEU A 235 8.83 -11.63 -19.28
CA LEU A 235 8.65 -10.31 -19.90
C LEU A 235 7.22 -10.13 -20.47
N HIS A 236 6.63 -11.19 -20.98
CA HIS A 236 5.24 -11.22 -21.43
C HIS A 236 4.28 -10.83 -20.32
N ASP A 237 4.44 -11.36 -19.12
CA ASP A 237 3.54 -11.09 -17.98
C ASP A 237 3.69 -9.66 -17.50
N ILE A 238 4.91 -9.11 -17.50
CA ILE A 238 5.15 -7.69 -17.19
C ILE A 238 4.45 -6.78 -18.19
N LEU A 239 4.59 -7.05 -19.49
CA LEU A 239 3.98 -6.26 -20.55
C LEU A 239 2.44 -6.39 -20.57
N TRP A 240 1.91 -7.55 -20.13
CA TRP A 240 0.49 -7.84 -20.10
C TRP A 240 -0.17 -7.60 -18.76
N THR A 241 0.59 -7.25 -17.70
CA THR A 241 0.03 -6.95 -16.37
C THR A 241 -1.07 -5.90 -16.47
N GLY A 242 -0.85 -4.83 -17.23
CA GLY A 242 -1.88 -3.83 -17.48
C GLY A 242 -3.16 -4.44 -18.09
N LYS A 243 -3.02 -5.31 -19.09
CA LYS A 243 -4.17 -6.01 -19.70
C LYS A 243 -4.82 -7.00 -18.73
N GLY A 244 -4.04 -7.70 -17.94
CA GLY A 244 -4.52 -8.61 -16.90
C GLY A 244 -5.32 -7.88 -15.83
N VAL A 245 -4.81 -6.73 -15.38
CA VAL A 245 -5.49 -5.86 -14.42
C VAL A 245 -6.80 -5.30 -15.00
N PHE A 246 -6.80 -4.81 -16.23
CA PHE A 246 -8.04 -4.35 -16.89
C PHE A 246 -9.05 -5.48 -17.16
N LYS A 247 -8.59 -6.71 -17.43
CA LYS A 247 -9.47 -7.88 -17.56
C LYS A 247 -9.95 -8.42 -16.22
N ALA A 248 -9.11 -8.41 -15.20
CA ALA A 248 -9.51 -8.75 -13.83
C ALA A 248 -10.60 -7.79 -13.34
N GLY A 249 -10.53 -6.52 -13.73
CA GLY A 249 -11.53 -5.52 -13.42
C GLY A 249 -12.95 -5.84 -13.92
N GLU A 250 -13.12 -6.65 -14.95
CA GLU A 250 -14.45 -7.16 -15.35
C GLU A 250 -15.01 -8.21 -14.40
N HIS A 251 -14.18 -8.77 -13.54
CA HIS A 251 -14.51 -9.88 -12.63
C HIS A 251 -14.14 -9.59 -11.18
N ASP A 252 -13.61 -8.39 -10.91
CA ASP A 252 -13.00 -8.11 -9.62
C ASP A 252 -14.02 -7.63 -8.60
N VAL A 253 -13.91 -8.26 -7.50
CA VAL A 253 -14.49 -8.10 -6.21
C VAL A 253 -14.15 -6.74 -5.59
N THR A 254 -13.07 -6.09 -6.01
CA THR A 254 -12.51 -4.88 -5.40
C THR A 254 -13.00 -3.58 -6.02
N GLY A 255 -13.99 -3.63 -6.91
CA GLY A 255 -14.62 -2.43 -7.47
C GLY A 255 -13.98 -1.84 -8.71
N TRP A 256 -13.18 -2.60 -9.44
CA TRP A 256 -12.64 -2.22 -10.76
C TRP A 256 -13.71 -2.05 -11.85
N ALA A 257 -14.96 -2.36 -11.54
CA ALA A 257 -16.08 -2.37 -12.49
C ALA A 257 -16.58 -0.96 -12.83
N GLY A 258 -16.09 -0.40 -13.92
CA GLY A 258 -16.69 0.75 -14.58
C GLY A 258 -16.53 2.11 -13.89
N LEU A 259 -16.96 3.17 -14.56
CA LEU A 259 -17.04 4.53 -14.04
C LEU A 259 -18.46 4.79 -13.51
N SER A 260 -18.59 5.34 -12.30
CA SER A 260 -19.84 5.81 -11.73
C SER A 260 -19.66 7.14 -10.98
N TRP A 261 -20.73 7.87 -10.79
CA TRP A 261 -20.70 9.10 -9.98
C TRP A 261 -20.35 8.83 -8.52
N ASP A 262 -20.76 7.68 -7.99
CA ASP A 262 -20.40 7.27 -6.63
C ASP A 262 -18.88 7.14 -6.47
N LYS A 263 -18.17 6.62 -7.48
CA LYS A 263 -16.72 6.54 -7.48
C LYS A 263 -16.04 7.92 -7.51
N VAL A 264 -16.64 8.91 -8.14
CA VAL A 264 -16.15 10.29 -8.07
C VAL A 264 -16.24 10.84 -6.64
N TRP A 265 -17.35 10.58 -5.95
CA TRP A 265 -17.50 10.96 -4.53
C TRP A 265 -16.54 10.19 -3.61
N MET A 266 -16.39 8.89 -3.84
CA MET A 266 -15.40 8.06 -3.13
C MET A 266 -13.97 8.59 -3.31
N MET A 267 -13.64 9.09 -4.50
CA MET A 267 -12.33 9.70 -4.76
C MET A 267 -12.09 10.93 -3.88
N LEU A 268 -13.09 11.74 -3.61
CA LEU A 268 -12.95 12.89 -2.71
C LEU A 268 -12.60 12.45 -1.28
N ALA A 269 -13.18 11.34 -0.82
CA ALA A 269 -12.83 10.73 0.46
C ALA A 269 -11.38 10.22 0.44
N GLY A 270 -10.95 9.55 -0.63
CA GLY A 270 -9.57 9.11 -0.82
C GLY A 270 -8.57 10.27 -0.81
N VAL A 271 -8.86 11.34 -1.56
CA VAL A 271 -8.04 12.57 -1.58
C VAL A 271 -7.95 13.22 -0.20
N GLY A 272 -9.06 13.26 0.54
CA GLY A 272 -9.07 13.80 1.91
C GLY A 272 -8.25 12.95 2.88
N ASN A 273 -8.45 11.64 2.85
CA ASN A 273 -7.75 10.69 3.72
C ASN A 273 -6.25 10.56 3.40
N TYR A 274 -5.88 10.85 2.17
CA TYR A 274 -4.49 10.90 1.77
C TYR A 274 -3.68 11.93 2.56
N PHE A 275 -4.20 13.14 2.77
CA PHE A 275 -3.46 14.23 3.40
C PHE A 275 -3.54 14.18 4.93
N LEU A 276 -4.74 13.96 5.48
CA LEU A 276 -4.95 13.70 6.91
C LEU A 276 -5.56 12.31 7.09
N LEU A 277 -4.94 11.46 7.87
CA LEU A 277 -5.50 10.15 8.22
C LEU A 277 -6.79 10.34 9.01
N ILE A 278 -7.92 9.99 8.40
CA ILE A 278 -9.27 10.18 8.95
C ILE A 278 -9.99 8.89 9.28
N GLY A 279 -9.42 7.78 8.87
CA GLY A 279 -9.91 6.44 9.14
C GLY A 279 -9.14 5.42 8.32
N GLY A 280 -9.15 4.19 8.79
CA GLY A 280 -8.63 3.02 8.07
C GLY A 280 -9.78 2.07 7.72
N PHE A 281 -9.46 0.97 7.06
CA PHE A 281 -10.44 -0.07 6.73
C PHE A 281 -11.00 -0.77 7.97
N VAL A 282 -10.25 -0.83 9.06
CA VAL A 282 -10.56 -1.65 10.24
C VAL A 282 -10.93 -0.82 11.46
N ASP A 283 -10.33 0.35 11.67
CA ASP A 283 -10.62 1.19 12.83
C ASP A 283 -10.77 2.66 12.43
N PRO A 284 -11.96 3.09 12.05
CA PRO A 284 -12.20 4.47 11.70
C PRO A 284 -12.05 5.35 12.95
N LEU A 285 -11.41 6.49 12.80
CA LEU A 285 -11.51 7.55 13.79
C LEU A 285 -12.99 7.88 14.05
N SER A 286 -13.31 8.42 15.23
CA SER A 286 -14.70 8.82 15.51
C SER A 286 -15.28 9.63 14.34
N ALA A 287 -16.56 9.44 14.03
CA ALA A 287 -17.23 10.09 12.90
C ALA A 287 -17.01 11.62 12.88
N ARG A 288 -17.00 12.27 14.06
CA ARG A 288 -16.73 13.71 14.19
C ARG A 288 -15.29 14.03 13.78
N ARG A 289 -14.29 13.26 14.24
CA ARG A 289 -12.88 13.48 13.91
C ARG A 289 -12.64 13.24 12.42
N ALA A 290 -13.24 12.20 11.86
CA ALA A 290 -13.17 11.89 10.45
C ALA A 290 -13.76 13.02 9.58
N ALA A 291 -14.97 13.52 9.91
CA ALA A 291 -15.62 14.60 9.18
C ALA A 291 -14.80 15.91 9.23
N VAL A 292 -14.28 16.28 10.41
CA VAL A 292 -13.42 17.46 10.57
C VAL A 292 -12.14 17.31 9.78
N GLY A 293 -11.46 16.17 9.90
CA GLY A 293 -10.23 15.88 9.17
C GLY A 293 -10.42 15.91 7.66
N LEU A 294 -11.49 15.30 7.14
CA LEU A 294 -11.84 15.33 5.72
C LEU A 294 -12.04 16.77 5.22
N SER A 295 -12.84 17.55 5.94
CA SER A 295 -13.13 18.94 5.57
C SER A 295 -11.87 19.80 5.54
N ILE A 296 -11.02 19.72 6.57
CA ILE A 296 -9.76 20.46 6.64
C ILE A 296 -8.82 20.01 5.52
N SER A 297 -8.70 18.71 5.30
CA SER A 297 -7.82 18.15 4.28
C SER A 297 -8.18 18.62 2.87
N VAL A 298 -9.45 18.48 2.48
CA VAL A 298 -9.93 18.91 1.16
C VAL A 298 -9.79 20.42 0.99
N LEU A 299 -10.19 21.21 2.00
CA LEU A 299 -10.08 22.66 1.94
C LEU A 299 -8.63 23.12 1.78
N LEU A 300 -7.70 22.56 2.57
CA LEU A 300 -6.29 22.94 2.49
C LEU A 300 -5.68 22.59 1.13
N GLN A 301 -5.97 21.42 0.60
CA GLN A 301 -5.51 21.03 -0.73
C GLN A 301 -6.06 21.96 -1.82
N LEU A 302 -7.34 22.28 -1.75
CA LEU A 302 -7.99 23.23 -2.67
C LEU A 302 -7.37 24.63 -2.59
N VAL A 303 -7.15 25.14 -1.38
CA VAL A 303 -6.51 26.45 -1.15
C VAL A 303 -5.09 26.47 -1.72
N VAL A 304 -4.29 25.44 -1.47
CA VAL A 304 -2.93 25.31 -2.03
C VAL A 304 -2.96 25.30 -3.55
N LEU A 305 -3.87 24.51 -4.15
CA LEU A 305 -4.02 24.43 -5.59
C LEU A 305 -4.40 25.77 -6.21
N VAL A 306 -5.46 26.41 -5.69
CA VAL A 306 -5.96 27.69 -6.20
C VAL A 306 -4.92 28.81 -6.01
N ALA A 307 -4.32 28.91 -4.82
CA ALA A 307 -3.29 29.91 -4.56
C ALA A 307 -2.09 29.73 -5.50
N THR A 308 -1.64 28.48 -5.71
CA THR A 308 -0.55 28.21 -6.65
C THR A 308 -0.93 28.56 -8.07
N ALA A 309 -2.14 28.19 -8.52
CA ALA A 309 -2.62 28.53 -9.86
C ALA A 309 -2.68 30.05 -10.08
N VAL A 310 -3.23 30.81 -9.12
CA VAL A 310 -3.31 32.27 -9.17
C VAL A 310 -1.92 32.90 -9.23
N LEU A 311 -0.99 32.44 -8.39
CA LEU A 311 0.38 32.99 -8.35
C LEU A 311 1.20 32.66 -9.59
N LEU A 312 0.97 31.52 -10.21
CA LEU A 312 1.70 31.07 -11.40
C LEU A 312 1.04 31.52 -12.70
N TRP A 313 -0.22 31.97 -12.68
CA TRP A 313 -0.94 32.39 -13.88
C TRP A 313 -0.21 33.46 -14.72
N PRO A 314 0.37 34.53 -14.13
CA PRO A 314 1.16 35.49 -14.88
C PRO A 314 2.40 34.86 -15.55
N ARG A 315 2.93 33.80 -14.97
CA ARG A 315 4.15 33.11 -15.40
C ARG A 315 3.88 31.88 -16.26
N ARG A 316 2.62 31.61 -16.64
CA ARG A 316 2.19 30.40 -17.37
C ARG A 316 2.89 30.21 -18.73
N HIS A 317 3.46 31.27 -19.30
CA HIS A 317 4.20 31.20 -20.56
C HIS A 317 5.68 30.84 -20.39
N GLU A 318 6.20 30.87 -19.16
CA GLU A 318 7.56 30.41 -18.89
C GLU A 318 7.71 28.93 -19.18
N PRO A 319 8.72 28.51 -19.96
CA PRO A 319 8.90 27.11 -20.34
C PRO A 319 9.00 26.16 -19.13
N ARG A 320 9.68 26.61 -18.06
CA ARG A 320 9.85 25.83 -16.82
C ARG A 320 8.52 25.61 -16.09
N ILE A 321 7.69 26.64 -15.98
CA ILE A 321 6.37 26.54 -15.34
C ILE A 321 5.47 25.59 -16.14
N ARG A 322 5.50 25.70 -17.48
CA ARG A 322 4.78 24.76 -18.35
C ARG A 322 5.26 23.32 -18.17
N CYS A 323 6.57 23.09 -18.08
CA CYS A 323 7.09 21.76 -17.84
C CYS A 323 6.61 21.17 -16.50
N LEU A 324 6.73 21.95 -15.41
CA LEU A 324 6.23 21.55 -14.11
C LEU A 324 4.73 21.24 -14.16
N ALA A 325 3.95 22.10 -14.81
CA ALA A 325 2.52 21.87 -15.00
C ALA A 325 2.24 20.56 -15.78
N VAL A 326 2.94 20.31 -16.88
CA VAL A 326 2.77 19.07 -17.66
C VAL A 326 3.13 17.84 -16.83
N VAL A 327 4.26 17.87 -16.13
CA VAL A 327 4.72 16.74 -15.32
C VAL A 327 3.74 16.44 -14.18
N PHE A 328 3.40 17.43 -13.38
CA PHE A 328 2.63 17.21 -12.16
C PHE A 328 1.13 17.16 -12.39
N LEU A 329 0.57 18.04 -13.21
CA LEU A 329 -0.85 18.01 -13.55
C LEU A 329 -1.19 16.82 -14.46
N GLY A 330 -0.30 16.47 -15.39
CA GLY A 330 -0.44 15.27 -16.21
C GLY A 330 -0.43 14.00 -15.36
N THR A 331 0.47 13.91 -14.39
CA THR A 331 0.52 12.81 -13.43
C THR A 331 -0.72 12.78 -12.54
N LEU A 332 -1.15 13.95 -12.04
CA LEU A 332 -2.40 14.06 -11.28
C LEU A 332 -3.59 13.56 -12.09
N GLY A 333 -3.76 14.05 -13.31
CA GLY A 333 -4.87 13.66 -14.18
C GLY A 333 -4.87 12.17 -14.50
N ALA A 334 -3.75 11.63 -14.96
CA ALA A 334 -3.62 10.21 -15.27
C ALA A 334 -3.81 9.33 -14.02
N GLY A 335 -3.25 9.74 -12.88
CA GLY A 335 -3.41 9.03 -11.61
C GLY A 335 -4.87 9.03 -11.13
N GLN A 336 -5.57 10.15 -11.22
CA GLN A 336 -6.99 10.20 -10.81
C GLN A 336 -7.91 9.42 -11.72
N VAL A 337 -7.67 9.40 -13.03
CA VAL A 337 -8.43 8.54 -13.95
C VAL A 337 -8.26 7.06 -13.56
N LEU A 338 -7.04 6.65 -13.25
CA LEU A 338 -6.78 5.28 -12.77
C LEU A 338 -7.49 5.02 -11.43
N ASN A 339 -7.40 5.96 -10.50
CA ASN A 339 -7.99 5.82 -9.17
C ASN A 339 -9.52 5.69 -9.23
N ILE A 340 -10.20 6.51 -10.04
CA ILE A 340 -11.66 6.42 -10.23
C ILE A 340 -12.03 5.06 -10.83
N TYR A 341 -11.23 4.54 -11.75
CA TYR A 341 -11.47 3.24 -12.36
C TYR A 341 -11.30 2.09 -11.36
N SER A 342 -10.30 2.19 -10.47
CA SER A 342 -9.91 1.14 -9.52
C SER A 342 -10.60 1.31 -8.14
N GLN A 343 -9.86 1.78 -7.16
CA GLN A 343 -10.28 1.91 -5.76
C GLN A 343 -10.18 3.38 -5.32
N PRO A 344 -11.13 4.23 -5.72
CA PRO A 344 -11.03 5.67 -5.54
C PRO A 344 -10.98 6.13 -4.07
N GLN A 345 -11.58 5.36 -3.16
CA GLN A 345 -11.59 5.65 -1.72
C GLN A 345 -10.27 5.28 -1.03
N ASP A 346 -9.45 4.44 -1.63
CA ASP A 346 -8.22 3.98 -1.03
C ASP A 346 -7.16 5.11 -1.06
N PRO A 347 -6.68 5.57 0.10
CA PRO A 347 -5.67 6.62 0.15
C PRO A 347 -4.32 6.19 -0.46
N GLN A 348 -4.03 4.89 -0.55
CA GLN A 348 -2.83 4.40 -1.22
C GLN A 348 -2.87 4.68 -2.73
N MET A 349 -4.03 4.62 -3.35
CA MET A 349 -4.19 4.96 -4.76
C MET A 349 -3.91 6.44 -5.04
N GLN A 350 -3.98 7.30 -4.02
CA GLN A 350 -3.65 8.72 -4.13
C GLN A 350 -2.13 9.00 -4.15
N VAL A 351 -1.30 7.99 -3.93
CA VAL A 351 0.16 8.14 -3.93
C VAL A 351 0.69 8.75 -5.24
N ASN A 352 0.07 8.39 -6.36
CA ASN A 352 0.43 8.91 -7.68
C ASN A 352 0.26 10.43 -7.81
N VAL A 353 -0.54 11.03 -6.94
CA VAL A 353 -0.88 12.45 -6.98
C VAL A 353 -0.23 13.25 -5.85
N MET A 354 0.41 12.59 -4.89
CA MET A 354 1.06 13.24 -3.74
C MET A 354 2.08 14.31 -4.15
N ALA A 355 2.85 14.02 -5.18
CA ALA A 355 3.94 14.89 -5.61
C ALA A 355 3.47 16.27 -6.05
N TRP A 356 2.28 16.38 -6.67
CA TRP A 356 1.77 17.68 -7.14
C TRP A 356 1.51 18.64 -5.99
N LEU A 357 0.92 18.17 -4.89
CA LEU A 357 0.61 19.00 -3.73
C LEU A 357 1.89 19.54 -3.09
N THR A 358 2.92 18.70 -2.98
CA THR A 358 4.23 19.11 -2.46
C THR A 358 4.91 20.13 -3.35
N VAL A 359 4.86 19.96 -4.67
CA VAL A 359 5.44 20.94 -5.62
C VAL A 359 4.65 22.23 -5.61
N ALA A 360 3.33 22.18 -5.55
CA ALA A 360 2.50 23.38 -5.40
C ALA A 360 2.85 24.12 -4.11
N TRP A 361 3.02 23.42 -3.01
CA TRP A 361 3.46 24.01 -1.74
C TRP A 361 4.83 24.67 -1.84
N ALA A 362 5.81 23.99 -2.45
CA ALA A 362 7.14 24.57 -2.68
C ALA A 362 7.10 25.85 -3.52
N LEU A 363 6.32 25.86 -4.59
CA LEU A 363 6.13 27.02 -5.46
C LEU A 363 5.45 28.18 -4.74
N LEU A 364 4.42 27.89 -3.94
CA LEU A 364 3.73 28.87 -3.11
C LEU A 364 4.67 29.50 -2.09
N LEU A 365 5.43 28.69 -1.34
CA LEU A 365 6.42 29.18 -0.39
C LEU A 365 7.54 30.00 -1.05
N ALA A 366 7.97 29.61 -2.25
CA ALA A 366 8.99 30.35 -3.01
C ALA A 366 8.49 31.71 -3.53
N ALA A 367 7.18 31.84 -3.78
CA ALA A 367 6.56 33.06 -4.28
C ALA A 367 6.20 34.06 -3.18
N VAL A 368 6.07 33.58 -1.91
CA VAL A 368 5.63 34.44 -0.78
C VAL A 368 6.82 34.83 0.09
N SER A 369 6.81 36.09 0.55
CA SER A 369 7.79 36.57 1.55
C SER A 369 7.47 35.92 2.91
N LEU A 370 8.32 34.97 3.36
CA LEU A 370 8.18 34.28 4.64
C LEU A 370 8.74 35.11 5.79
N ARG A 371 7.94 36.09 6.28
CA ARG A 371 8.30 36.96 7.42
C ARG A 371 7.09 37.15 8.34
N GLY A 372 7.36 37.39 9.64
CA GLY A 372 6.32 37.72 10.62
C GLY A 372 5.17 36.71 10.65
N ALA A 373 3.94 37.18 10.64
CA ALA A 373 2.73 36.34 10.71
C ALA A 373 2.61 35.33 9.54
N ARG A 374 3.10 35.70 8.34
CA ARG A 374 3.07 34.77 7.20
C ARG A 374 3.96 33.54 7.46
N LEU A 375 5.16 33.76 8.01
CA LEU A 375 6.03 32.65 8.40
C LEU A 375 5.34 31.74 9.41
N ALA A 376 4.71 32.31 10.45
CA ALA A 376 4.00 31.54 11.47
C ALA A 376 2.86 30.69 10.84
N VAL A 377 2.05 31.28 9.97
CA VAL A 377 0.97 30.56 9.28
C VAL A 377 1.51 29.40 8.45
N PHE A 378 2.51 29.64 7.60
CA PHE A 378 3.07 28.59 6.76
C PHE A 378 3.82 27.51 7.57
N ALA A 379 4.45 27.87 8.68
CA ALA A 379 5.06 26.92 9.59
C ALA A 379 4.00 26.02 10.24
N VAL A 380 2.90 26.59 10.73
CA VAL A 380 1.77 25.84 11.31
C VAL A 380 1.18 24.91 10.23
N LEU A 381 0.89 25.39 9.04
CA LEU A 381 0.32 24.58 7.95
C LEU A 381 1.28 23.47 7.48
N SER A 382 2.60 23.64 7.66
CA SER A 382 3.56 22.58 7.34
C SER A 382 3.71 21.54 8.43
N VAL A 383 3.48 21.89 9.70
CA VAL A 383 3.72 21.01 10.86
C VAL A 383 2.45 20.37 11.43
N ALA A 384 1.32 21.09 11.39
CA ALA A 384 0.06 20.60 11.96
C ALA A 384 -0.43 19.28 11.36
N PRO A 385 -0.31 19.04 10.03
CA PRO A 385 -0.64 17.75 9.44
C PRO A 385 0.19 16.60 10.03
N LEU A 386 1.48 16.83 10.28
CA LEU A 386 2.35 15.83 10.89
C LEU A 386 1.88 15.46 12.31
N ALA A 387 1.55 16.47 13.12
CA ALA A 387 1.03 16.24 14.49
C ALA A 387 -0.31 15.47 14.46
N TRP A 388 -1.22 15.83 13.55
CA TRP A 388 -2.48 15.11 13.37
C TRP A 388 -2.23 13.64 13.01
N ASN A 389 -1.38 13.39 12.02
CA ASN A 389 -1.16 12.07 11.47
C ASN A 389 -0.38 11.15 12.44
N VAL A 390 0.59 11.68 13.20
CA VAL A 390 1.23 10.94 14.29
C VAL A 390 0.21 10.57 15.38
N SER A 391 -0.73 11.48 15.72
CA SER A 391 -1.82 11.18 16.64
C SER A 391 -2.78 10.09 16.12
N ALA A 392 -3.04 10.06 14.80
CA ALA A 392 -3.84 9.01 14.19
C ALA A 392 -3.12 7.65 14.23
N LEU A 393 -1.83 7.61 13.92
CA LEU A 393 -1.02 6.39 14.03
C LEU A 393 -0.97 5.85 15.47
N ALA A 394 -0.86 6.75 16.46
CA ALA A 394 -0.91 6.35 17.87
C ALA A 394 -2.29 5.79 18.27
N HIS A 395 -3.37 6.30 17.70
CA HIS A 395 -4.71 5.74 17.90
C HIS A 395 -4.83 4.33 17.32
N TYR A 396 -4.33 4.11 16.10
CA TYR A 396 -4.32 2.78 15.48
C TYR A 396 -3.52 1.75 16.27
N ARG A 397 -2.41 2.15 16.88
CA ARG A 397 -1.66 1.28 17.77
C ARG A 397 -2.52 0.72 18.90
N GLY A 398 -3.40 1.53 19.50
CA GLY A 398 -4.29 1.07 20.56
C GLY A 398 -5.17 -0.09 20.12
N GLY A 399 -5.75 -0.01 18.94
CA GLY A 399 -6.53 -1.09 18.32
C GLY A 399 -5.69 -2.32 18.04
N ASP A 400 -4.50 -2.15 17.45
CA ASP A 400 -3.56 -3.24 17.18
C ASP A 400 -3.18 -4.01 18.44
N THR A 401 -2.79 -3.31 19.49
CA THR A 401 -2.37 -3.91 20.76
C THR A 401 -3.51 -4.72 21.37
N ALA A 402 -4.73 -4.20 21.34
CA ALA A 402 -5.91 -4.88 21.87
C ALA A 402 -6.21 -6.16 21.07
N SER A 403 -6.15 -6.09 19.75
CA SER A 403 -6.39 -7.23 18.86
C SER A 403 -5.32 -8.31 19.01
N LEU A 404 -4.04 -7.94 19.12
CA LEU A 404 -2.96 -8.88 19.39
C LEU A 404 -3.14 -9.60 20.73
N ALA A 405 -3.51 -8.86 21.79
CA ALA A 405 -3.81 -9.47 23.07
C ALA A 405 -5.02 -10.42 23.01
N ALA A 406 -6.01 -10.15 22.17
CA ALA A 406 -7.12 -11.05 21.94
C ALA A 406 -6.65 -12.36 21.25
N ILE A 407 -5.78 -12.25 20.26
CA ILE A 407 -5.23 -13.43 19.58
C ILE A 407 -4.37 -14.27 20.50
N ASP A 408 -3.55 -13.66 21.36
CA ASP A 408 -2.79 -14.39 22.39
C ASP A 408 -3.71 -15.16 23.35
N ARG A 409 -4.91 -14.63 23.65
CA ARG A 409 -5.92 -15.35 24.42
C ARG A 409 -6.55 -16.50 23.65
N LEU A 410 -6.81 -16.31 22.33
CA LEU A 410 -7.30 -17.39 21.48
C LEU A 410 -6.30 -18.54 21.38
N GLU A 411 -5.00 -18.24 21.25
CA GLU A 411 -3.94 -19.25 21.20
C GLU A 411 -3.92 -20.11 22.48
N LYS A 412 -4.05 -19.48 23.64
CA LYS A 412 -4.13 -20.19 24.92
C LYS A 412 -5.39 -21.06 25.05
N ARG A 413 -6.48 -20.64 24.43
CA ARG A 413 -7.77 -21.33 24.50
C ARG A 413 -7.91 -22.42 23.47
N PHE A 414 -7.39 -22.21 22.28
CA PHE A 414 -7.50 -23.10 21.13
C PHE A 414 -6.10 -23.53 20.68
N PRO A 415 -5.69 -24.79 20.94
CA PRO A 415 -4.39 -25.27 20.47
C PRO A 415 -4.24 -25.10 18.96
N PRO A 416 -3.23 -24.34 18.47
CA PRO A 416 -3.09 -24.07 17.03
C PRO A 416 -2.91 -25.33 16.18
N ALA A 417 -2.30 -26.39 16.76
CA ALA A 417 -2.12 -27.65 16.08
C ALA A 417 -3.44 -28.35 15.70
N GLU A 418 -4.47 -28.17 16.50
CA GLU A 418 -5.73 -28.92 16.42
C GLU A 418 -6.90 -28.09 15.90
N THR A 419 -6.73 -26.76 15.77
CA THR A 419 -7.83 -25.85 15.50
C THR A 419 -7.73 -25.27 14.10
N VAL A 420 -8.87 -25.20 13.41
CA VAL A 420 -9.08 -24.44 12.18
C VAL A 420 -10.19 -23.42 12.43
N PHE A 421 -9.91 -22.17 12.18
CA PHE A 421 -10.92 -21.10 12.29
C PHE A 421 -11.67 -20.96 10.98
N LEU A 422 -13.00 -20.85 11.08
CA LEU A 422 -13.89 -20.44 9.98
C LEU A 422 -14.37 -19.03 10.24
N TYR A 423 -14.14 -18.12 9.31
CA TYR A 423 -14.61 -16.75 9.39
C TYR A 423 -15.12 -16.24 8.03
N TRP A 424 -15.85 -15.12 8.06
CA TRP A 424 -16.59 -14.65 6.88
C TRP A 424 -15.71 -14.14 5.74
N GLY A 425 -14.54 -13.59 6.04
CA GLY A 425 -13.71 -12.98 5.03
C GLY A 425 -12.31 -12.70 5.50
N PHE A 426 -11.80 -11.55 5.07
CA PHE A 426 -10.46 -11.12 5.30
C PHE A 426 -10.38 -10.19 6.52
N GLU A 427 -9.82 -10.68 7.59
CA GLU A 427 -9.59 -9.93 8.84
C GLU A 427 -8.10 -9.61 8.95
N PRO A 428 -7.67 -8.34 8.75
CA PRO A 428 -6.25 -8.00 8.66
C PRO A 428 -5.44 -8.44 9.89
N ILE A 429 -5.99 -8.27 11.08
CA ILE A 429 -5.28 -8.63 12.31
C ILE A 429 -5.12 -10.14 12.46
N LEU A 430 -6.16 -10.90 12.13
CA LEU A 430 -6.10 -12.36 12.14
C LEU A 430 -5.12 -12.86 11.08
N VAL A 431 -5.13 -12.26 9.89
CA VAL A 431 -4.17 -12.59 8.84
C VAL A 431 -2.74 -12.35 9.32
N TRP A 432 -2.47 -11.19 9.92
CA TRP A 432 -1.15 -10.90 10.44
C TRP A 432 -0.72 -11.90 11.50
N GLN A 433 -1.58 -12.20 12.45
CA GLN A 433 -1.27 -13.14 13.53
C GLN A 433 -1.09 -14.55 13.01
N PHE A 434 -1.94 -14.99 12.10
CA PHE A 434 -1.82 -16.31 11.47
C PHE A 434 -0.56 -16.40 10.60
N SER A 435 -0.09 -15.31 10.01
CA SER A 435 1.15 -15.29 9.25
C SER A 435 2.37 -15.64 10.08
N GLN A 436 2.39 -15.23 11.34
CA GLN A 436 3.48 -15.54 12.25
C GLN A 436 3.58 -17.05 12.57
N TRP A 437 2.46 -17.75 12.49
CA TRP A 437 2.41 -19.17 12.83
C TRP A 437 2.26 -20.09 11.62
N SER A 438 1.60 -19.63 10.56
CA SER A 438 1.28 -20.51 9.44
C SER A 438 2.20 -20.34 8.23
N HIS A 439 2.85 -19.20 8.05
CA HIS A 439 3.58 -18.79 6.83
C HIS A 439 2.77 -18.96 5.54
N SER A 440 1.46 -19.02 5.62
CA SER A 440 0.66 -19.51 4.54
C SER A 440 -0.58 -18.67 4.33
N TRP A 441 -0.44 -17.70 3.46
CA TRP A 441 -1.56 -17.08 2.79
C TRP A 441 -2.32 -18.08 1.90
N ASP A 442 -1.65 -19.15 1.46
CA ASP A 442 -2.25 -20.24 0.69
C ASP A 442 -3.34 -21.00 1.45
N MET A 443 -3.51 -20.75 2.73
CA MET A 443 -4.61 -21.30 3.51
C MET A 443 -5.98 -20.85 3.05
N PHE A 444 -6.08 -19.67 2.43
CA PHE A 444 -7.28 -19.32 1.68
C PHE A 444 -7.62 -20.34 0.60
N PHE A 445 -6.65 -21.11 0.21
CA PHE A 445 -6.75 -22.06 -0.88
C PHE A 445 -6.76 -23.51 -0.43
N ASP A 446 -6.89 -23.76 0.86
CA ASP A 446 -7.22 -25.07 1.36
C ASP A 446 -6.18 -26.19 1.11
N GLN A 447 -5.13 -25.89 0.37
CA GLN A 447 -4.12 -26.89 -0.01
C GLN A 447 -3.07 -27.14 1.07
N THR A 448 -2.97 -26.24 2.05
CA THR A 448 -1.89 -26.24 3.04
C THR A 448 -2.30 -26.77 4.41
N ILE A 449 -3.59 -27.05 4.64
CA ILE A 449 -4.01 -27.67 5.91
C ILE A 449 -3.48 -29.10 5.97
N PRO A 450 -2.62 -29.43 6.94
CA PRO A 450 -2.02 -30.76 7.04
C PRO A 450 -3.06 -31.89 7.16
N ALA A 451 -2.67 -33.10 6.77
CA ALA A 451 -3.55 -34.26 6.82
C ALA A 451 -3.95 -34.66 8.25
N ALA A 452 -3.16 -34.26 9.25
CA ALA A 452 -3.45 -34.55 10.66
C ALA A 452 -3.07 -33.35 11.56
N PRO A 453 -3.77 -33.15 12.70
CA PRO A 453 -3.55 -32.04 13.60
C PRO A 453 -2.10 -31.88 14.11
N SER A 454 -1.46 -32.99 14.45
CA SER A 454 -0.10 -32.99 15.00
C SER A 454 1.00 -32.62 14.00
N ALA A 455 0.68 -32.49 12.72
CA ALA A 455 1.67 -32.27 11.67
C ALA A 455 2.17 -30.82 11.59
N ASN A 456 1.39 -29.84 12.11
CA ASN A 456 1.76 -28.43 12.07
C ASN A 456 1.15 -27.67 13.25
N PRO A 457 1.96 -27.11 14.16
CA PRO A 457 1.49 -26.39 15.36
C PRO A 457 0.94 -24.99 15.08
N LYS A 458 0.80 -24.56 13.83
CA LYS A 458 0.38 -23.22 13.46
C LYS A 458 -1.13 -23.11 13.31
N PHE A 459 -1.70 -21.95 13.59
CA PHE A 459 -3.10 -21.67 13.33
C PHE A 459 -3.46 -21.83 11.85
N LYS A 460 -4.68 -22.29 11.62
CA LYS A 460 -5.24 -22.55 10.30
C LYS A 460 -6.63 -21.95 10.21
N TRP A 461 -7.03 -21.60 9.02
CA TRP A 461 -8.33 -20.99 8.78
C TRP A 461 -8.98 -21.44 7.47
N LEU A 462 -10.29 -21.27 7.39
CA LEU A 462 -11.10 -21.29 6.18
C LEU A 462 -11.86 -19.97 6.09
N ALA A 463 -11.91 -19.36 4.92
CA ALA A 463 -12.70 -18.15 4.70
C ALA A 463 -13.98 -18.48 3.92
N VAL A 464 -15.11 -18.00 4.44
CA VAL A 464 -16.42 -18.13 3.78
C VAL A 464 -16.39 -17.51 2.37
N SER A 465 -15.64 -16.44 2.20
CA SER A 465 -15.49 -15.73 0.93
C SER A 465 -14.56 -16.39 -0.08
N THR A 466 -13.81 -17.44 0.30
CA THR A 466 -12.76 -18.04 -0.55
C THR A 466 -13.28 -18.46 -1.94
N GLY A 467 -14.43 -19.10 -1.99
CA GLY A 467 -15.02 -19.55 -3.26
C GLY A 467 -15.41 -18.38 -4.17
N ALA A 468 -15.90 -17.27 -3.60
CA ALA A 468 -16.26 -16.07 -4.35
C ALA A 468 -15.03 -15.41 -4.98
N VAL A 469 -13.95 -15.30 -4.24
CA VAL A 469 -12.69 -14.72 -4.72
C VAL A 469 -12.06 -15.58 -5.81
N ARG A 470 -12.11 -16.90 -5.66
CA ARG A 470 -11.49 -17.84 -6.62
C ARG A 470 -12.26 -18.00 -7.92
N ASN A 471 -13.57 -18.04 -7.82
CA ASN A 471 -14.42 -18.30 -8.98
C ASN A 471 -15.71 -17.47 -8.92
N PRO A 472 -15.65 -16.23 -9.39
CA PRO A 472 -16.81 -15.35 -9.42
C PRO A 472 -17.97 -15.90 -10.25
N LYS A 473 -17.70 -16.87 -11.15
CA LYS A 473 -18.73 -17.53 -11.97
C LYS A 473 -19.47 -18.65 -11.25
N TRP A 474 -19.03 -19.05 -10.06
CA TRP A 474 -19.74 -20.07 -9.29
C TRP A 474 -21.13 -19.58 -8.89
N THR A 475 -22.11 -20.48 -9.04
CA THR A 475 -23.44 -20.25 -8.50
C THR A 475 -23.40 -20.21 -6.96
N PRO A 476 -24.41 -19.65 -6.29
CA PRO A 476 -24.51 -19.70 -4.83
C PRO A 476 -24.40 -21.12 -4.27
N GLU A 477 -25.03 -22.09 -4.93
CA GLU A 477 -25.02 -23.51 -4.52
C GLU A 477 -23.66 -24.13 -4.70
N GLN A 478 -22.96 -23.84 -5.78
CA GLN A 478 -21.58 -24.33 -6.01
C GLN A 478 -20.62 -23.78 -4.94
N HIS A 479 -20.80 -22.51 -4.56
CA HIS A 479 -19.98 -21.92 -3.51
C HIS A 479 -20.27 -22.56 -2.15
N ALA A 480 -21.53 -22.71 -1.79
CA ALA A 480 -21.95 -23.38 -0.55
C ALA A 480 -21.47 -24.83 -0.50
N ALA A 481 -21.60 -25.59 -1.60
CA ALA A 481 -21.13 -26.96 -1.70
C ALA A 481 -19.60 -27.07 -1.53
N ARG A 482 -18.84 -26.13 -2.10
CA ARG A 482 -17.38 -26.09 -1.94
C ARG A 482 -17.00 -25.79 -0.49
N LEU A 483 -17.61 -24.81 0.14
CA LEU A 483 -17.35 -24.48 1.54
C LEU A 483 -17.68 -25.67 2.46
N LYS A 484 -18.82 -26.33 2.21
CA LYS A 484 -19.18 -27.55 2.93
C LYS A 484 -18.11 -28.64 2.80
N TYR A 485 -17.64 -28.88 1.57
CA TYR A 485 -16.57 -29.84 1.31
C TYR A 485 -15.30 -29.50 2.11
N ASP A 486 -14.91 -28.23 2.15
CA ASP A 486 -13.71 -27.79 2.86
C ASP A 486 -13.85 -27.96 4.38
N ILE A 487 -15.01 -27.61 4.96
CA ILE A 487 -15.32 -27.85 6.39
C ILE A 487 -15.32 -29.35 6.70
N ASP A 488 -16.05 -30.14 5.92
CA ASP A 488 -16.15 -31.59 6.14
C ASP A 488 -14.80 -32.26 6.04
N ARG A 489 -13.96 -31.85 5.11
CA ARG A 489 -12.62 -32.38 4.95
C ARG A 489 -11.74 -32.09 6.16
N VAL A 490 -11.83 -30.90 6.73
CA VAL A 490 -11.08 -30.50 7.92
C VAL A 490 -11.55 -31.31 9.14
N LEU A 491 -12.86 -31.43 9.33
CA LEU A 491 -13.44 -32.26 10.38
C LEU A 491 -13.04 -33.73 10.26
N ASN A 492 -13.02 -34.27 9.02
CA ASN A 492 -12.60 -35.64 8.76
C ASN A 492 -11.12 -35.91 9.06
N ARG A 493 -10.30 -34.89 9.05
CA ARG A 493 -8.88 -34.94 9.44
C ARG A 493 -8.68 -34.83 10.96
N GLY A 494 -9.75 -34.72 11.74
CA GLY A 494 -9.70 -34.64 13.20
C GLY A 494 -9.43 -33.26 13.76
N TYR A 495 -9.52 -32.22 12.95
CA TYR A 495 -9.43 -30.84 13.45
C TYR A 495 -10.73 -30.41 14.10
N ARG A 496 -10.62 -29.52 15.08
CA ARG A 496 -11.73 -28.73 15.59
C ARG A 496 -11.94 -27.54 14.64
N VAL A 497 -13.18 -27.32 14.21
CA VAL A 497 -13.54 -26.13 13.44
C VAL A 497 -14.21 -25.15 14.39
N VAL A 498 -13.64 -23.97 14.52
CA VAL A 498 -14.14 -22.90 15.38
C VAL A 498 -14.61 -21.75 14.51
N VAL A 499 -15.81 -21.27 14.75
CA VAL A 499 -16.40 -20.12 14.08
C VAL A 499 -16.56 -18.98 15.08
N ASP A 500 -16.34 -17.76 14.63
CA ASP A 500 -16.55 -16.52 15.38
C ASP A 500 -18.06 -16.13 15.42
N ASP A 501 -18.36 -14.86 15.56
CA ASP A 501 -19.71 -14.31 15.58
C ASP A 501 -20.50 -14.55 14.27
N LEU A 502 -19.83 -14.91 13.18
CA LEU A 502 -20.44 -15.32 11.90
C LEU A 502 -21.64 -16.26 12.09
N TRP A 503 -21.55 -17.17 13.05
CA TRP A 503 -22.64 -18.12 13.29
C TRP A 503 -23.95 -17.45 13.72
N GLY A 504 -23.86 -16.35 14.44
CA GLY A 504 -25.03 -15.60 14.93
C GLY A 504 -25.61 -14.62 13.91
N TRP A 505 -24.96 -14.43 12.76
CA TRP A 505 -25.41 -13.46 11.76
C TRP A 505 -26.68 -13.92 11.05
N SER A 506 -27.53 -12.97 10.76
CA SER A 506 -28.63 -13.15 9.82
C SER A 506 -28.12 -13.25 8.37
N VAL A 507 -28.99 -13.71 7.47
CA VAL A 507 -28.67 -13.74 6.03
C VAL A 507 -28.31 -12.36 5.50
N ASP A 508 -28.99 -11.32 5.97
CA ASP A 508 -28.76 -9.93 5.52
C ASP A 508 -27.41 -9.39 6.03
N GLU A 509 -27.03 -9.70 7.27
CA GLU A 509 -25.73 -9.33 7.79
C GLU A 509 -24.61 -10.03 7.02
N LEU A 510 -24.73 -11.34 6.78
CA LEU A 510 -23.78 -12.06 5.95
C LEU A 510 -23.70 -11.49 4.53
N ALA A 511 -24.85 -11.15 3.93
CA ALA A 511 -24.90 -10.51 2.62
C ALA A 511 -24.19 -9.15 2.62
N GLY A 512 -24.39 -8.35 3.67
CA GLY A 512 -23.72 -7.07 3.85
C GLY A 512 -22.19 -7.20 3.88
N HIS A 513 -21.67 -8.17 4.63
CA HIS A 513 -20.24 -8.44 4.69
C HIS A 513 -19.67 -8.99 3.37
N LEU A 514 -20.40 -9.86 2.68
CA LEU A 514 -20.00 -10.40 1.39
C LEU A 514 -20.18 -9.40 0.23
N ALA A 515 -20.94 -8.33 0.41
CA ALA A 515 -21.17 -7.32 -0.63
C ALA A 515 -19.87 -6.67 -1.10
N GLY A 516 -18.94 -6.40 -0.19
CA GLY A 516 -17.60 -5.88 -0.51
C GLY A 516 -16.77 -6.80 -1.41
N LEU A 517 -17.14 -8.08 -1.48
CA LEU A 517 -16.53 -9.11 -2.30
C LEU A 517 -17.40 -9.49 -3.52
N VAL A 518 -18.40 -8.68 -3.87
CA VAL A 518 -19.36 -8.96 -4.96
C VAL A 518 -20.00 -10.35 -4.85
N ALA A 519 -20.27 -10.79 -3.63
CA ALA A 519 -20.76 -12.13 -3.33
C ALA A 519 -22.03 -12.13 -2.46
N ALA A 520 -22.69 -10.96 -2.29
CA ALA A 520 -23.88 -10.83 -1.46
C ALA A 520 -25.01 -11.81 -1.84
N ASN A 521 -25.19 -12.07 -3.12
CA ASN A 521 -26.19 -13.02 -3.63
C ASN A 521 -25.92 -14.47 -3.24
N LYS A 522 -24.74 -14.77 -2.71
CA LYS A 522 -24.34 -16.12 -2.26
C LYS A 522 -24.68 -16.36 -0.79
N ALA A 523 -24.97 -15.31 -0.03
CA ALA A 523 -25.23 -15.38 1.40
C ALA A 523 -26.36 -16.36 1.78
N PRO A 524 -27.53 -16.38 1.12
CA PRO A 524 -28.60 -17.32 1.48
C PRO A 524 -28.17 -18.80 1.39
N ALA A 525 -27.51 -19.17 0.32
CA ALA A 525 -27.06 -20.54 0.12
C ALA A 525 -25.97 -20.96 1.13
N ILE A 526 -25.04 -20.05 1.44
CA ILE A 526 -23.99 -20.28 2.44
C ILE A 526 -24.62 -20.41 3.83
N TRP A 527 -25.50 -19.50 4.19
CA TRP A 527 -26.18 -19.48 5.48
C TRP A 527 -26.98 -20.76 5.71
N SER A 528 -27.83 -21.14 4.75
CA SER A 528 -28.60 -22.39 4.80
C SER A 528 -27.68 -23.60 4.90
N MET A 529 -26.64 -23.66 4.08
CA MET A 529 -25.68 -24.78 4.11
C MET A 529 -25.03 -24.92 5.49
N LEU A 530 -24.62 -23.83 6.12
CA LEU A 530 -24.02 -23.88 7.45
C LEU A 530 -25.04 -24.38 8.49
N HIS A 531 -26.22 -23.76 8.56
CA HIS A 531 -27.22 -24.06 9.58
C HIS A 531 -27.94 -25.40 9.38
N ASP A 532 -28.06 -25.90 8.16
CA ASP A 532 -28.69 -27.20 7.88
C ASP A 532 -27.74 -28.39 8.19
N ASN A 533 -26.42 -28.21 7.99
CA ASN A 533 -25.47 -29.31 8.10
C ASN A 533 -24.69 -29.34 9.42
N TYR A 534 -24.61 -28.21 10.12
CA TYR A 534 -23.82 -28.10 11.34
C TYR A 534 -24.63 -27.52 12.50
N GLU A 535 -24.18 -27.78 13.70
CA GLU A 535 -24.55 -27.10 14.93
C GLU A 535 -23.35 -26.38 15.50
N ALA A 536 -23.54 -25.25 16.15
CA ALA A 536 -22.50 -24.49 16.81
C ALA A 536 -22.66 -24.60 18.32
N VAL A 537 -21.64 -25.12 18.98
CA VAL A 537 -21.60 -25.24 20.43
C VAL A 537 -20.74 -24.09 20.96
N PRO A 538 -21.28 -23.18 21.79
CA PRO A 538 -20.50 -22.10 22.39
C PRO A 538 -19.33 -22.64 23.21
N VAL A 539 -18.13 -22.16 22.97
CA VAL A 539 -16.91 -22.66 23.64
C VAL A 539 -16.09 -21.56 24.31
N TYR A 540 -16.21 -20.30 23.83
CA TYR A 540 -15.45 -19.19 24.38
C TYR A 540 -16.10 -17.85 23.96
N THR A 541 -15.94 -16.82 24.80
CA THR A 541 -16.27 -15.44 24.44
C THR A 541 -15.08 -14.56 24.75
N ASP A 542 -14.50 -13.95 23.73
CA ASP A 542 -13.43 -12.97 23.89
C ASP A 542 -14.04 -11.58 24.13
N PRO A 543 -13.50 -10.77 25.07
CA PRO A 543 -14.02 -9.44 25.34
C PRO A 543 -13.96 -8.48 24.15
N ILE A 544 -13.11 -8.75 23.17
CA ILE A 544 -12.88 -7.89 21.99
C ILE A 544 -13.44 -8.53 20.72
N LEU A 545 -13.12 -9.81 20.48
CA LEU A 545 -13.49 -10.50 19.26
C LEU A 545 -14.88 -11.16 19.32
N GLY A 546 -15.54 -11.14 20.47
CA GLY A 546 -16.88 -11.69 20.63
C GLY A 546 -16.93 -13.22 20.84
N PRO A 547 -18.09 -13.85 20.56
CA PRO A 547 -18.31 -15.27 20.82
C PRO A 547 -17.61 -16.17 19.79
N PHE A 548 -17.11 -17.31 20.26
CA PHE A 548 -16.59 -18.39 19.45
C PHE A 548 -17.35 -19.67 19.73
N CYS A 549 -17.75 -20.36 18.66
CA CYS A 549 -18.45 -21.62 18.71
C CYS A 549 -17.65 -22.73 18.01
N GLU A 550 -17.73 -23.93 18.50
CA GLU A 550 -17.20 -25.13 17.82
C GLU A 550 -18.27 -25.70 16.90
N LEU A 551 -17.94 -25.86 15.62
CA LEU A 551 -18.85 -26.50 14.66
C LEU A 551 -18.80 -28.00 14.79
N ARG A 552 -19.99 -28.61 14.86
CA ARG A 552 -20.19 -30.07 14.82
C ARG A 552 -21.19 -30.44 13.74
N ARG A 553 -21.05 -31.60 13.14
CA ARG A 553 -22.08 -32.10 12.21
C ARG A 553 -23.38 -32.37 12.95
N ARG A 554 -24.48 -31.95 12.35
CA ARG A 554 -25.79 -32.41 12.86
C ARG A 554 -25.92 -33.92 12.62
N THR A 555 -26.28 -34.65 13.67
CA THR A 555 -26.71 -36.02 13.57
C THR A 555 -28.20 -35.97 13.20
N HIS A 556 -28.52 -36.28 11.97
CA HIS A 556 -29.90 -36.44 11.49
C HIS A 556 -30.47 -37.79 11.94
#